data_46fdd619f0e8d143789c249bfc7cf4b5
#
_entry.id   46fdd619f0e8d143789c249bfc7cf4b5
#
_cell.length_a   1.000
_cell.length_b   1.000
_cell.length_c   1.000
_cell.angle_alpha   90.00
_cell.angle_beta   90.00
_cell.angle_gamma   90.00
#
_symmetry.space_group_name_H-M   'P 1'
#
loop_
_entity.id
_entity.type
_entity.pdbx_description
1 polymer ?
#
loop_
_entity_poly.entity_id
_entity_poly.type
_entity_poly.pdbx_seq_one_letter_code
_entity_poly.pdbx_strand_id
1 'polypeptide(L)'
;MNSTKFLCASILALAVSLSLLLTLSIVDQVHAAKYPYKGQLSGQNEVPPVETSATGEAEFTVPANGSMKYRVNITGLSNATAAHIHSGAEGQNGDIVVDLLNTPTSKSKDTAYGMIFRGNFSDSSLKGPMQGKTIDDLAAAMDSGETYVNVHTTEHPDGEVRGQLSNVDKAAAGSTNSTNATVGFSTLTE
;
A
#
# COMPACT_ATOMS: atom_id res chain seq x y z
N MET A 1 -1.41 -33.22 61.16
CA MET A 1 -2.59 -32.99 60.29
C MET A 1 -2.63 -31.52 59.93
N ASN A 2 -1.85 -31.03 58.94
CA ASN A 2 -2.02 -29.67 58.34
C ASN A 2 -1.01 -29.37 57.20
N SER A 3 -0.09 -30.34 56.86
CA SER A 3 0.88 -30.07 55.75
C SER A 3 0.32 -30.13 54.32
N THR A 4 -0.73 -30.91 54.09
CA THR A 4 -1.32 -31.12 52.76
C THR A 4 -2.18 -29.92 52.25
N LYS A 5 -2.73 -29.10 53.16
CA LYS A 5 -3.58 -27.95 52.79
C LYS A 5 -2.74 -26.77 52.25
N PHE A 6 -1.52 -26.59 52.74
CA PHE A 6 -0.64 -25.51 52.26
C PHE A 6 -0.01 -25.81 50.88
N LEU A 7 0.18 -27.09 50.56
CA LEU A 7 0.74 -27.46 49.26
C LEU A 7 -0.23 -27.22 48.11
N CYS A 8 -1.51 -27.50 48.31
CA CYS A 8 -2.55 -27.27 47.31
C CYS A 8 -2.78 -25.76 47.01
N ALA A 9 -2.70 -24.91 48.04
CA ALA A 9 -2.87 -23.45 47.87
C ALA A 9 -1.74 -22.82 47.08
N SER A 10 -0.50 -23.30 47.30
CA SER A 10 0.67 -22.80 46.58
C SER A 10 0.71 -23.20 45.10
N ILE A 11 0.24 -24.41 44.78
CA ILE A 11 0.18 -24.88 43.39
C ILE A 11 -0.93 -24.15 42.61
N LEU A 12 -2.07 -23.87 43.25
CA LEU A 12 -3.16 -23.14 42.63
C LEU A 12 -2.79 -21.67 42.32
N ALA A 13 -2.05 -21.01 43.24
CA ALA A 13 -1.58 -19.66 43.03
C ALA A 13 -0.53 -19.55 41.88
N LEU A 14 0.32 -20.58 41.73
CA LEU A 14 1.31 -20.63 40.65
C LEU A 14 0.65 -20.87 39.28
N ALA A 15 -0.39 -21.68 39.21
CA ALA A 15 -1.14 -21.97 37.99
C ALA A 15 -1.92 -20.74 37.49
N VAL A 16 -2.48 -19.92 38.39
CA VAL A 16 -3.22 -18.70 38.03
C VAL A 16 -2.29 -17.61 37.57
N SER A 17 -1.09 -17.47 38.16
CA SER A 17 -0.10 -16.49 37.70
C SER A 17 0.51 -16.83 36.36
N LEU A 18 0.69 -18.11 36.05
CA LEU A 18 1.22 -18.57 34.75
C LEU A 18 0.19 -18.41 33.61
N SER A 19 -1.11 -18.60 33.91
CA SER A 19 -2.17 -18.38 32.92
C SER A 19 -2.37 -16.89 32.60
N LEU A 20 -2.13 -15.98 33.54
CA LEU A 20 -2.24 -14.53 33.32
C LEU A 20 -1.08 -13.98 32.47
N LEU A 21 0.10 -14.62 32.54
CA LEU A 21 1.26 -14.25 31.71
C LEU A 21 1.13 -14.73 30.25
N LEU A 22 0.30 -15.74 29.98
CA LEU A 22 0.08 -16.26 28.62
C LEU A 22 -0.94 -15.45 27.81
N THR A 23 -1.73 -14.59 28.46
CA THR A 23 -2.77 -13.79 27.77
C THR A 23 -2.29 -12.43 27.28
N LEU A 24 -1.04 -12.04 27.57
CA LEU A 24 -0.49 -10.74 27.18
C LEU A 24 0.27 -10.76 25.84
N SER A 25 0.32 -11.88 25.13
CA SER A 25 1.08 -12.03 23.88
C SER A 25 0.21 -12.03 22.62
N ILE A 26 -1.03 -11.60 22.67
CA ILE A 26 -1.94 -11.59 21.50
C ILE A 26 -2.48 -10.17 21.27
N VAL A 27 -1.61 -9.18 21.20
CA VAL A 27 -2.02 -7.86 20.72
C VAL A 27 -0.91 -7.24 19.91
N ASP A 28 -0.63 -7.83 18.76
CA ASP A 28 -0.13 -7.11 17.59
C ASP A 28 -0.50 -7.92 16.34
N GLN A 29 -1.78 -8.14 16.15
CA GLN A 29 -2.30 -8.35 14.82
C GLN A 29 -2.24 -6.96 14.16
N VAL A 30 -1.06 -6.64 13.61
CA VAL A 30 -1.00 -5.62 12.58
C VAL A 30 -2.06 -6.01 11.54
N HIS A 31 -3.15 -5.26 11.51
CA HIS A 31 -4.13 -5.40 10.44
C HIS A 31 -3.41 -4.94 9.17
N ALA A 32 -2.79 -5.89 8.48
CA ALA A 32 -2.25 -5.63 7.16
C ALA A 32 -3.34 -4.93 6.34
N ALA A 33 -3.00 -3.81 5.75
CA ALA A 33 -3.97 -3.03 4.98
C ALA A 33 -4.57 -3.95 3.91
N LYS A 34 -5.87 -3.84 3.70
CA LYS A 34 -6.57 -4.60 2.64
C LYS A 34 -5.92 -4.38 1.27
N TYR A 35 -5.33 -3.20 1.09
CA TYR A 35 -4.55 -2.79 -0.08
C TYR A 35 -3.24 -2.16 0.42
N PRO A 36 -2.16 -2.94 0.52
CA PRO A 36 -0.90 -2.44 1.07
C PRO A 36 -0.17 -1.46 0.15
N TYR A 37 -0.43 -1.49 -1.16
CA TYR A 37 0.18 -0.56 -2.10
C TYR A 37 -0.81 0.53 -2.47
N LYS A 38 -0.39 1.78 -2.33
CA LYS A 38 -1.22 2.96 -2.62
C LYS A 38 -0.44 4.04 -3.34
N GLY A 39 -1.18 4.85 -4.13
CA GLY A 39 -0.69 6.08 -4.74
C GLY A 39 -1.76 7.15 -4.75
N GLN A 40 -1.42 8.35 -4.29
CA GLN A 40 -2.30 9.53 -4.37
C GLN A 40 -2.11 10.19 -5.73
N LEU A 41 -3.21 10.30 -6.49
CA LEU A 41 -3.21 10.81 -7.85
C LEU A 41 -3.54 12.30 -7.87
N SER A 42 -2.74 13.09 -8.55
CA SER A 42 -2.98 14.51 -8.82
C SER A 42 -2.25 14.96 -10.08
N GLY A 43 -2.70 16.05 -10.68
CA GLY A 43 -2.00 16.67 -11.82
C GLY A 43 -0.65 17.26 -11.43
N GLN A 44 -0.48 17.69 -10.18
CA GLN A 44 0.79 18.23 -9.69
C GLN A 44 1.92 17.19 -9.65
N ASN A 45 1.56 15.91 -9.61
CA ASN A 45 2.53 14.80 -9.64
C ASN A 45 2.97 14.43 -11.07
N GLU A 46 2.32 14.96 -12.11
CA GLU A 46 2.71 14.75 -13.51
C GLU A 46 4.07 15.38 -13.83
N VAL A 47 4.71 14.91 -14.91
CA VAL A 47 6.00 15.43 -15.37
C VAL A 47 5.93 15.73 -16.87
N PRO A 48 5.78 17.02 -17.23
CA PRO A 48 5.60 18.19 -16.37
C PRO A 48 4.25 18.20 -15.66
N PRO A 49 4.09 19.00 -14.57
CA PRO A 49 2.81 19.14 -13.87
C PRO A 49 1.67 19.60 -14.77
N VAL A 50 0.46 19.08 -14.51
CA VAL A 50 -0.78 19.41 -15.22
C VAL A 50 -1.72 20.16 -14.29
N GLU A 51 -2.27 21.26 -14.76
CA GLU A 51 -3.29 22.04 -14.07
C GLU A 51 -4.66 21.36 -14.26
N THR A 52 -5.11 20.65 -13.24
CA THR A 52 -6.41 19.98 -13.19
C THR A 52 -6.95 19.96 -11.77
N SER A 53 -8.27 19.89 -11.62
CA SER A 53 -8.92 19.62 -10.34
C SER A 53 -9.09 18.12 -10.06
N ALA A 54 -8.70 17.26 -11.00
CA ALA A 54 -8.81 15.81 -10.83
C ALA A 54 -7.83 15.32 -9.76
N THR A 55 -8.35 14.49 -8.85
CA THR A 55 -7.58 13.83 -7.81
C THR A 55 -8.10 12.43 -7.57
N GLY A 56 -7.25 11.54 -7.04
CA GLY A 56 -7.69 10.17 -6.79
C GLY A 56 -6.74 9.35 -5.94
N GLU A 57 -7.12 8.09 -5.76
CA GLU A 57 -6.31 7.09 -5.09
C GLU A 57 -6.27 5.81 -5.91
N ALA A 58 -5.08 5.28 -6.11
CA ALA A 58 -4.85 3.96 -6.65
C ALA A 58 -4.46 3.00 -5.51
N GLU A 59 -5.07 1.83 -5.49
CA GLU A 59 -4.90 0.83 -4.43
C GLU A 59 -4.63 -0.55 -5.06
N PHE A 60 -3.63 -1.28 -4.54
CA PHE A 60 -3.26 -2.60 -5.03
C PHE A 60 -3.06 -3.60 -3.89
N THR A 61 -3.34 -4.87 -4.16
CA THR A 61 -3.06 -5.99 -3.25
C THR A 61 -2.63 -7.23 -4.03
N VAL A 62 -1.74 -8.02 -3.44
CA VAL A 62 -1.31 -9.33 -3.96
C VAL A 62 -1.96 -10.41 -3.11
N PRO A 63 -3.08 -11.01 -3.56
CA PRO A 63 -3.65 -12.17 -2.89
C PRO A 63 -2.81 -13.43 -3.14
N ALA A 64 -2.99 -14.45 -2.31
CA ALA A 64 -2.21 -15.69 -2.34
C ALA A 64 -2.26 -16.49 -3.67
N ASN A 65 -3.15 -16.11 -4.60
CA ASN A 65 -3.26 -16.76 -5.91
C ASN A 65 -2.27 -16.24 -6.97
N GLY A 66 -1.31 -15.37 -6.58
CA GLY A 66 -0.28 -14.86 -7.49
C GLY A 66 -0.77 -13.85 -8.53
N SER A 67 -1.97 -13.28 -8.37
CA SER A 67 -2.44 -12.14 -9.17
C SER A 67 -2.42 -10.86 -8.35
N MET A 68 -2.32 -9.71 -9.01
CA MET A 68 -2.49 -8.41 -8.35
C MET A 68 -3.90 -7.89 -8.63
N LYS A 69 -4.62 -7.51 -7.57
CA LYS A 69 -5.90 -6.80 -7.68
C LYS A 69 -5.69 -5.32 -7.49
N TYR A 70 -6.46 -4.52 -8.21
CA TYR A 70 -6.40 -3.07 -8.12
C TYR A 70 -7.77 -2.42 -8.06
N ARG A 71 -7.80 -1.24 -7.52
CA ARG A 71 -8.90 -0.29 -7.55
C ARG A 71 -8.32 1.11 -7.69
N VAL A 72 -8.86 1.88 -8.61
CA VAL A 72 -8.54 3.30 -8.79
C VAL A 72 -9.84 4.08 -8.72
N ASN A 73 -9.86 5.10 -7.89
CA ASN A 73 -10.98 6.01 -7.69
C ASN A 73 -10.51 7.43 -7.94
N ILE A 74 -11.14 8.13 -8.89
CA ILE A 74 -10.75 9.48 -9.28
C ILE A 74 -11.99 10.36 -9.28
N THR A 75 -11.85 11.55 -8.71
CA THR A 75 -12.86 12.61 -8.74
C THR A 75 -12.40 13.73 -9.67
N GLY A 76 -13.34 14.46 -10.25
CA GLY A 76 -13.05 15.59 -11.15
C GLY A 76 -12.51 15.19 -12.53
N LEU A 77 -12.39 13.89 -12.83
CA LEU A 77 -11.89 13.40 -14.11
C LEU A 77 -13.05 13.06 -15.05
N SER A 78 -12.90 13.36 -16.31
CA SER A 78 -13.82 12.98 -17.39
C SER A 78 -13.04 12.43 -18.60
N ASN A 79 -13.73 11.63 -19.44
CA ASN A 79 -13.19 11.15 -20.71
C ASN A 79 -11.84 10.43 -20.59
N ALA A 80 -11.66 9.57 -19.56
CA ALA A 80 -10.47 8.74 -19.44
C ALA A 80 -10.32 7.81 -20.64
N THR A 81 -9.17 7.83 -21.26
CA THR A 81 -8.84 7.02 -22.45
C THR A 81 -7.99 5.82 -22.11
N ALA A 82 -7.11 5.94 -21.12
CA ALA A 82 -6.21 4.88 -20.66
C ALA A 82 -5.81 5.09 -19.19
N ALA A 83 -5.33 4.02 -18.56
CA ALA A 83 -4.67 4.06 -17.26
C ALA A 83 -3.63 2.95 -17.20
N HIS A 84 -2.45 3.28 -16.68
CA HIS A 84 -1.31 2.37 -16.68
C HIS A 84 -0.58 2.40 -15.33
N ILE A 85 0.17 1.31 -15.06
CA ILE A 85 1.34 1.38 -14.18
C ILE A 85 2.55 1.60 -15.09
N HIS A 86 3.41 2.51 -14.70
CA HIS A 86 4.70 2.78 -15.33
C HIS A 86 5.85 2.43 -14.39
N SER A 87 7.03 2.10 -14.95
CA SER A 87 8.28 2.11 -14.20
C SER A 87 8.86 3.53 -14.16
N GLY A 88 9.36 3.96 -13.01
CA GLY A 88 9.98 5.27 -12.83
C GLY A 88 9.88 5.75 -11.39
N ALA A 89 10.93 6.39 -10.91
CA ALA A 89 10.96 7.07 -9.64
C ALA A 89 10.11 8.35 -9.67
N GLU A 90 9.85 8.92 -8.51
CA GLU A 90 9.15 10.20 -8.40
C GLU A 90 9.83 11.28 -9.24
N GLY A 91 9.05 12.04 -10.01
CA GLY A 91 9.56 13.08 -10.90
C GLY A 91 10.20 12.58 -12.21
N GLN A 92 10.14 11.29 -12.51
CA GLN A 92 10.68 10.70 -13.75
C GLN A 92 9.60 9.98 -14.54
N ASN A 93 9.54 10.22 -15.85
CA ASN A 93 8.71 9.46 -16.76
C ASN A 93 9.40 8.15 -17.14
N GLY A 94 8.62 7.08 -17.31
CA GLY A 94 9.15 5.78 -17.69
C GLY A 94 8.15 4.94 -18.47
N ASP A 95 8.57 3.74 -18.85
CA ASP A 95 7.81 2.87 -19.74
C ASP A 95 6.58 2.26 -19.04
N ILE A 96 5.54 1.97 -19.83
CA ILE A 96 4.35 1.25 -19.36
C ILE A 96 4.73 -0.19 -19.01
N VAL A 97 4.30 -0.63 -17.82
CA VAL A 97 4.49 -2.01 -17.34
C VAL A 97 3.19 -2.79 -17.21
N VAL A 98 2.04 -2.12 -17.01
CA VAL A 98 0.71 -2.76 -16.92
C VAL A 98 -0.37 -1.82 -17.47
N ASP A 99 -1.32 -2.37 -18.24
CA ASP A 99 -2.58 -1.68 -18.56
C ASP A 99 -3.61 -1.93 -17.44
N LEU A 100 -4.29 -0.87 -16.99
CA LEU A 100 -5.29 -0.93 -15.93
C LEU A 100 -6.72 -0.68 -16.45
N LEU A 101 -6.89 0.09 -17.52
CA LEU A 101 -8.18 0.41 -18.11
C LEU A 101 -8.34 -0.31 -19.46
N ASN A 102 -9.59 -0.68 -19.79
CA ASN A 102 -9.95 -1.37 -21.04
C ASN A 102 -9.25 -2.72 -21.24
N THR A 103 -8.90 -3.42 -20.16
CA THR A 103 -8.40 -4.80 -20.21
C THR A 103 -9.56 -5.80 -20.07
N PRO A 104 -9.38 -7.08 -20.44
CA PRO A 104 -10.43 -8.10 -20.28
C PRO A 104 -10.95 -8.27 -18.85
N THR A 105 -10.11 -7.95 -17.86
CA THR A 105 -10.43 -8.07 -16.42
C THR A 105 -10.85 -6.76 -15.79
N SER A 106 -10.69 -5.61 -16.46
CA SER A 106 -11.06 -4.31 -15.92
C SER A 106 -12.58 -4.10 -15.94
N LYS A 107 -13.08 -3.44 -14.91
CA LYS A 107 -14.44 -2.92 -14.80
C LYS A 107 -14.34 -1.44 -14.48
N SER A 108 -14.95 -0.60 -15.30
CA SER A 108 -15.03 0.83 -15.07
C SER A 108 -16.48 1.27 -14.84
N LYS A 109 -16.65 2.32 -14.11
CA LYS A 109 -17.94 2.97 -13.89
C LYS A 109 -17.71 4.45 -13.70
N ASP A 110 -18.36 5.26 -14.54
CA ASP A 110 -18.49 6.68 -14.32
C ASP A 110 -19.42 6.94 -13.14
N THR A 111 -19.10 7.94 -12.38
CA THR A 111 -19.91 8.45 -11.27
C THR A 111 -20.26 9.91 -11.53
N ALA A 112 -21.19 10.46 -10.75
CA ALA A 112 -21.58 11.87 -10.89
C ALA A 112 -20.41 12.87 -10.68
N TYR A 113 -19.30 12.39 -10.10
CA TYR A 113 -18.16 13.23 -9.70
C TYR A 113 -16.81 12.73 -10.24
N GLY A 114 -16.78 11.68 -11.07
CA GLY A 114 -15.55 11.12 -11.60
C GLY A 114 -15.69 9.67 -12.04
N MET A 115 -14.62 8.89 -11.93
CA MET A 115 -14.55 7.50 -12.40
C MET A 115 -13.99 6.56 -11.34
N ILE A 116 -14.53 5.34 -11.29
CA ILE A 116 -13.96 4.21 -10.55
C ILE A 116 -13.68 3.08 -11.54
N PHE A 117 -12.46 2.55 -11.52
CA PHE A 117 -12.15 1.33 -12.24
C PHE A 117 -11.36 0.35 -11.36
N ARG A 118 -11.52 -0.93 -11.65
CA ARG A 118 -10.93 -2.03 -10.88
C ARG A 118 -10.77 -3.26 -11.75
N GLY A 119 -9.86 -4.11 -11.37
CA GLY A 119 -9.61 -5.38 -12.06
C GLY A 119 -8.56 -6.20 -11.33
N ASN A 120 -8.00 -7.13 -12.08
CA ASN A 120 -6.85 -7.91 -11.66
C ASN A 120 -5.97 -8.21 -12.89
N PHE A 121 -4.70 -8.46 -12.64
CA PHE A 121 -3.73 -8.86 -13.63
C PHE A 121 -2.73 -9.86 -13.02
N SER A 122 -2.02 -10.57 -13.88
CA SER A 122 -1.02 -11.58 -13.49
C SER A 122 0.29 -11.34 -14.25
N ASP A 123 1.29 -12.19 -14.03
CA ASP A 123 2.60 -12.12 -14.68
C ASP A 123 2.51 -11.92 -16.20
N SER A 124 1.55 -12.61 -16.84
CA SER A 124 1.34 -12.51 -18.28
C SER A 124 0.85 -11.14 -18.78
N SER A 125 0.41 -10.27 -17.87
CA SER A 125 -0.03 -8.91 -18.18
C SER A 125 1.12 -7.90 -18.11
N LEU A 126 2.28 -8.32 -17.59
CA LEU A 126 3.45 -7.47 -17.45
C LEU A 126 4.11 -7.25 -18.81
N LYS A 127 4.52 -6.01 -19.09
CA LYS A 127 5.10 -5.59 -20.36
C LYS A 127 6.26 -4.60 -20.18
N GLY A 128 6.86 -4.17 -21.28
CA GLY A 128 8.02 -3.26 -21.24
C GLY A 128 9.14 -3.82 -20.38
N PRO A 129 9.73 -3.02 -19.47
CA PRO A 129 10.82 -3.46 -18.59
C PRO A 129 10.44 -4.60 -17.65
N MET A 130 9.14 -4.85 -17.43
CA MET A 130 8.63 -5.93 -16.58
C MET A 130 8.20 -7.18 -17.37
N GLN A 131 8.37 -7.19 -18.69
CA GLN A 131 8.02 -8.37 -19.50
C GLN A 131 8.82 -9.61 -19.05
N GLY A 132 8.13 -10.71 -18.74
CA GLY A 132 8.73 -11.96 -18.27
C GLY A 132 9.12 -11.93 -16.79
N LYS A 133 8.82 -10.87 -16.07
CA LYS A 133 8.91 -10.76 -14.62
C LYS A 133 7.64 -11.30 -13.94
N THR A 134 7.63 -11.30 -12.62
CA THR A 134 6.53 -11.77 -11.78
C THR A 134 5.79 -10.62 -11.10
N ILE A 135 4.61 -10.90 -10.56
CA ILE A 135 3.89 -9.96 -9.69
C ILE A 135 4.71 -9.60 -8.45
N ASP A 136 5.52 -10.52 -7.93
CA ASP A 136 6.41 -10.26 -6.79
C ASP A 136 7.53 -9.27 -7.17
N ASP A 137 8.07 -9.35 -8.40
CA ASP A 137 9.04 -8.37 -8.90
C ASP A 137 8.41 -6.97 -9.01
N LEU A 138 7.15 -6.89 -9.51
CA LEU A 138 6.42 -5.63 -9.56
C LEU A 138 6.13 -5.08 -8.15
N ALA A 139 5.74 -5.94 -7.21
CA ALA A 139 5.53 -5.57 -5.81
C ALA A 139 6.83 -5.03 -5.17
N ALA A 140 7.97 -5.64 -5.47
CA ALA A 140 9.27 -5.15 -5.02
C ALA A 140 9.62 -3.76 -5.61
N ALA A 141 9.29 -3.52 -6.86
CA ALA A 141 9.44 -2.19 -7.49
C ALA A 141 8.51 -1.14 -6.87
N MET A 142 7.27 -1.52 -6.50
CA MET A 142 6.37 -0.65 -5.72
C MET A 142 6.93 -0.36 -4.34
N ASP A 143 7.52 -1.36 -3.68
CA ASP A 143 8.16 -1.22 -2.36
C ASP A 143 9.34 -0.25 -2.35
N SER A 144 10.06 -0.14 -3.48
CA SER A 144 11.20 0.78 -3.64
C SER A 144 10.80 2.14 -4.21
N GLY A 145 9.51 2.37 -4.49
CA GLY A 145 9.03 3.63 -5.07
C GLY A 145 9.46 3.85 -6.51
N GLU A 146 9.66 2.77 -7.28
CA GLU A 146 10.08 2.80 -8.68
C GLU A 146 8.93 2.59 -9.66
N THR A 147 7.69 2.76 -9.21
CA THR A 147 6.49 2.63 -10.05
C THR A 147 5.46 3.69 -9.72
N TYR A 148 4.69 4.09 -10.70
CA TYR A 148 3.60 5.03 -10.54
C TYR A 148 2.39 4.65 -11.39
N VAL A 149 1.20 5.11 -10.98
CA VAL A 149 -0.01 5.06 -11.81
C VAL A 149 -0.13 6.38 -12.55
N ASN A 150 -0.51 6.30 -13.83
CA ASN A 150 -0.87 7.44 -14.65
C ASN A 150 -2.23 7.19 -15.32
N VAL A 151 -3.09 8.21 -15.35
CA VAL A 151 -4.40 8.16 -16.01
C VAL A 151 -4.48 9.24 -17.06
N HIS A 152 -4.80 8.83 -18.27
CA HIS A 152 -4.84 9.65 -19.48
C HIS A 152 -6.29 9.98 -19.84
N THR A 153 -6.50 11.16 -20.39
CA THR A 153 -7.79 11.60 -20.89
C THR A 153 -7.67 12.14 -22.33
N THR A 154 -8.80 12.48 -22.92
CA THR A 154 -8.80 13.11 -24.25
C THR A 154 -8.11 14.49 -24.23
N GLU A 155 -8.18 15.22 -23.13
CA GLU A 155 -7.57 16.55 -22.98
C GLU A 155 -6.07 16.44 -22.63
N HIS A 156 -5.68 15.38 -21.90
CA HIS A 156 -4.32 15.13 -21.48
C HIS A 156 -3.88 13.72 -21.90
N PRO A 157 -3.56 13.51 -23.19
CA PRO A 157 -3.18 12.20 -23.70
C PRO A 157 -1.87 11.67 -23.15
N ASP A 158 -0.97 12.55 -22.67
CA ASP A 158 0.29 12.18 -22.02
C ASP A 158 0.14 11.87 -20.52
N GLY A 159 -1.04 12.15 -19.93
CA GLY A 159 -1.39 11.94 -18.52
C GLY A 159 -2.06 13.16 -17.92
N GLU A 160 -3.13 12.97 -17.15
CA GLU A 160 -3.82 14.03 -16.42
C GLU A 160 -3.55 13.97 -14.93
N VAL A 161 -3.51 12.76 -14.36
CA VAL A 161 -3.20 12.55 -12.95
C VAL A 161 -2.26 11.38 -12.75
N ARG A 162 -1.27 11.58 -11.90
CA ARG A 162 -0.21 10.64 -11.57
C ARG A 162 -0.10 10.44 -10.06
N GLY A 163 0.26 9.22 -9.62
CA GLY A 163 0.56 8.92 -8.22
C GLY A 163 1.64 7.87 -8.08
N GLN A 164 2.72 8.21 -7.35
CA GLN A 164 3.77 7.25 -7.02
C GLN A 164 3.20 6.15 -6.12
N LEU A 165 3.56 4.91 -6.40
CA LEU A 165 3.12 3.76 -5.61
C LEU A 165 4.11 3.47 -4.49
N SER A 166 3.57 3.19 -3.30
CA SER A 166 4.36 2.78 -2.14
C SER A 166 3.58 1.82 -1.26
N ASN A 167 4.30 1.06 -0.45
CA ASN A 167 3.71 0.15 0.54
C ASN A 167 3.42 0.90 1.84
N VAL A 168 2.13 1.09 2.15
CA VAL A 168 1.72 1.87 3.32
C VAL A 168 2.03 1.16 4.65
N ASP A 169 2.08 -0.16 4.66
CA ASP A 169 2.42 -0.94 5.86
C ASP A 169 3.91 -0.78 6.20
N LYS A 170 4.79 -0.74 5.19
CA LYS A 170 6.22 -0.43 5.37
C LYS A 170 6.46 1.01 5.78
N ALA A 171 5.72 1.96 5.20
CA ALA A 171 5.82 3.37 5.55
C ALA A 171 5.44 3.61 7.02
N ALA A 172 4.37 2.97 7.51
CA ALA A 172 3.97 3.03 8.90
C ALA A 172 5.01 2.42 9.86
N ALA A 173 5.60 1.26 9.49
CA ALA A 173 6.65 0.62 10.29
C ALA A 173 7.94 1.45 10.39
N GLY A 174 8.32 2.16 9.33
CA GLY A 174 9.48 3.06 9.32
C GLY A 174 9.30 4.30 10.19
N SER A 175 8.07 4.80 10.33
CA SER A 175 7.75 5.99 11.13
C SER A 175 7.80 5.74 12.64
N THR A 176 7.57 4.51 13.11
CA THR A 176 7.58 4.17 14.54
C THR A 176 9.00 4.03 15.12
N ASN A 177 10.03 3.91 14.28
CA ASN A 177 11.41 3.69 14.72
C ASN A 177 12.18 5.00 14.93
N SER A 178 11.59 6.18 14.65
CA SER A 178 12.26 7.49 14.77
C SER A 178 12.04 8.20 16.10
N THR A 179 11.24 7.66 17.05
CA THR A 179 10.91 8.34 18.32
C THR A 179 11.72 7.85 19.52
N ASN A 180 12.77 7.05 19.34
CA ASN A 180 13.66 6.64 20.43
C ASN A 180 14.95 7.48 20.45
N ALA A 181 14.82 8.83 20.35
CA ALA A 181 15.92 9.75 20.60
C ALA A 181 16.06 9.94 22.11
N THR A 182 17.10 9.35 22.65
CA THR A 182 17.81 9.57 23.92
C THR A 182 17.40 10.84 24.66
N VAL A 183 16.64 10.67 25.75
CA VAL A 183 16.56 11.69 26.80
C VAL A 183 17.91 11.67 27.53
N GLY A 184 18.82 12.55 27.14
CA GLY A 184 20.05 12.81 27.84
C GLY A 184 19.73 13.42 29.19
N PHE A 185 19.94 12.66 30.27
CA PHE A 185 19.86 13.14 31.63
C PHE A 185 21.15 13.90 31.92
N SER A 186 21.10 15.25 31.89
CA SER A 186 22.18 16.10 32.36
C SER A 186 22.13 16.15 33.89
N THR A 187 23.05 15.48 34.55
CA THR A 187 23.32 15.68 35.97
C THR A 187 24.06 17.01 36.14
N LEU A 188 23.37 17.98 36.71
CA LEU A 188 24.03 19.17 37.29
C LEU A 188 24.67 18.73 38.60
N THR A 189 25.99 18.77 38.67
CA THR A 189 26.75 18.76 39.93
C THR A 189 27.17 20.18 40.25
N GLU A 190 26.78 20.62 41.45
CA GLU A 190 27.36 21.80 42.17
C GLU A 190 28.83 21.56 42.48
#